data_7db83318b9af537227d87132128e3c3b
#
_entry.id   7db83318b9af537227d87132128e3c3b
#
_cell.length_a   1.000
_cell.length_b   1.000
_cell.length_c   1.000
_cell.angle_alpha   90.00
_cell.angle_beta   90.00
_cell.angle_gamma   90.00
#
_symmetry.space_group_name_H-M   'P 1'
#
loop_
_entity.id
_entity.type
_entity.pdbx_description
1 polymer ?
#
loop_
_entity_poly.entity_id
_entity_poly.type
_entity_poly.pdbx_seq_one_letter_code
_entity_poly.pdbx_strand_id
1 'polypeptide(L)'
;MKNLFAKTLKSLSLTLTLLSTTAFAQEKLYVYNWTDYVPSNLVAEFTKETGIEVIYSTFESNEEMYAKLKLTQNTGSGYDLVFPSSYYVNKMIKEKMLQPIDQSKLTNIHQIPKHLLNKEFDPENKYSLPYVYGLTGIEVNADEIDPKTITSWADLWKPEFKGKVLMTSDAREVFHVALLLDGKSPNTTNEEDIKTAYERLEKLLPNVATFNSDSPEVPYVQGEAAIGMIWNGSAYLAHKENPSLQFVYPKEGAIFWMDNYAIPTTAKNVEGAHKFIDFLLRPENAKVVVERMGFSMPNEGVKALLSPEVANDPKLFPPASEVEKGIMQGDVGEAVDIYEKYWSKLKTN
;
A
#
# COMPACT_ATOMS: atom_id res chain seq x y z
N MET A 1 79.04 -63.26 -6.57
CA MET A 1 77.67 -63.86 -6.55
C MET A 1 76.77 -62.99 -5.74
N LYS A 2 75.65 -62.72 -6.26
CA LYS A 2 74.45 -61.99 -5.70
C LYS A 2 74.36 -60.52 -6.08
N ASN A 3 73.49 -60.33 -7.09
CA ASN A 3 73.01 -59.05 -7.61
C ASN A 3 72.09 -58.36 -6.64
N LEU A 4 72.30 -57.07 -6.50
CA LEU A 4 71.41 -56.20 -5.80
C LEU A 4 70.58 -55.37 -6.84
N PHE A 5 69.34 -55.65 -7.00
CA PHE A 5 68.39 -54.83 -7.79
C PHE A 5 67.84 -53.70 -6.90
N ALA A 6 68.19 -52.49 -7.19
CA ALA A 6 67.56 -51.31 -6.60
C ALA A 6 66.30 -50.98 -7.42
N LYS A 7 65.09 -51.06 -6.82
CA LYS A 7 63.90 -50.55 -7.39
C LYS A 7 63.65 -49.12 -6.89
N THR A 8 63.77 -48.15 -7.79
CA THR A 8 63.37 -46.75 -7.59
C THR A 8 61.85 -46.61 -7.61
N LEU A 9 61.29 -46.32 -6.46
CA LEU A 9 59.85 -45.92 -6.37
C LEU A 9 59.70 -44.42 -6.65
N LYS A 10 59.14 -44.03 -7.79
CA LYS A 10 58.76 -42.66 -8.06
C LYS A 10 57.38 -42.42 -7.34
N SER A 11 57.39 -41.65 -6.25
CA SER A 11 56.21 -41.16 -5.61
C SER A 11 55.64 -40.00 -6.43
N LEU A 12 54.51 -40.24 -7.05
CA LEU A 12 53.68 -39.23 -7.75
C LEU A 12 52.83 -38.54 -6.71
N SER A 13 53.23 -37.36 -6.23
CA SER A 13 52.41 -36.51 -5.36
C SER A 13 51.29 -35.88 -6.19
N LEU A 14 50.09 -36.42 -6.06
CA LEU A 14 48.87 -35.85 -6.63
C LEU A 14 48.38 -34.72 -5.70
N THR A 15 48.72 -33.47 -6.03
CA THR A 15 48.22 -32.29 -5.32
C THR A 15 46.76 -32.09 -5.70
N LEU A 16 45.86 -32.55 -4.84
CA LEU A 16 44.42 -32.33 -4.97
C LEU A 16 44.11 -30.88 -4.53
N THR A 17 44.03 -29.95 -5.49
CA THR A 17 43.59 -28.58 -5.25
C THR A 17 42.07 -28.64 -4.93
N LEU A 18 41.71 -28.62 -3.64
CA LEU A 18 40.34 -28.39 -3.21
C LEU A 18 39.94 -26.96 -3.61
N LEU A 19 39.26 -26.80 -4.71
CA LEU A 19 38.45 -25.61 -4.99
C LEU A 19 37.33 -25.58 -3.95
N SER A 20 37.58 -24.90 -2.83
CA SER A 20 36.53 -24.55 -1.89
C SER A 20 35.61 -23.55 -2.60
N THR A 21 34.57 -24.06 -3.23
CA THR A 21 33.41 -23.22 -3.57
C THR A 21 32.79 -22.77 -2.25
N THR A 22 33.16 -21.59 -1.79
CA THR A 22 32.37 -20.90 -0.75
C THR A 22 30.99 -20.71 -1.32
N ALA A 23 30.05 -21.58 -0.93
CA ALA A 23 28.65 -21.34 -1.12
C ALA A 23 28.32 -20.09 -0.29
N PHE A 24 28.35 -18.91 -0.91
CA PHE A 24 27.77 -17.73 -0.28
C PHE A 24 26.30 -18.05 -0.07
N ALA A 25 25.86 -18.06 1.18
CA ALA A 25 24.43 -18.13 1.47
C ALA A 25 23.75 -17.00 0.68
N GLN A 26 22.74 -17.34 -0.10
CA GLN A 26 22.00 -16.36 -0.89
C GLN A 26 21.49 -15.27 0.04
N GLU A 27 21.82 -14.03 -0.27
CA GLU A 27 21.36 -12.87 0.49
C GLU A 27 19.84 -12.78 0.43
N LYS A 28 19.19 -12.53 1.56
CA LYS A 28 17.73 -12.47 1.66
C LYS A 28 17.27 -11.08 2.03
N LEU A 29 16.16 -10.67 1.43
CA LEU A 29 15.41 -9.45 1.75
C LEU A 29 14.01 -9.82 2.20
N TYR A 30 13.67 -9.51 3.45
CA TYR A 30 12.35 -9.76 4.01
C TYR A 30 11.46 -8.55 3.82
N VAL A 31 10.46 -8.68 2.95
CA VAL A 31 9.50 -7.63 2.59
C VAL A 31 8.14 -7.92 3.20
N TYR A 32 7.51 -6.92 3.84
CA TYR A 32 6.17 -7.01 4.40
C TYR A 32 5.31 -5.89 3.81
N ASN A 33 4.35 -6.26 3.00
CA ASN A 33 3.58 -5.34 2.17
C ASN A 33 2.09 -5.70 2.15
N TRP A 34 1.28 -4.84 1.61
CA TRP A 34 -0.10 -5.12 1.28
C TRP A 34 -0.20 -6.27 0.27
N THR A 35 -1.33 -6.97 0.28
CA THR A 35 -1.66 -7.95 -0.75
C THR A 35 -1.71 -7.25 -2.12
N ASP A 36 -1.20 -7.91 -3.16
CA ASP A 36 -1.20 -7.44 -4.56
C ASP A 36 -0.61 -6.03 -4.81
N TYR A 37 0.41 -5.63 -4.04
CA TYR A 37 1.07 -4.33 -4.20
C TYR A 37 2.33 -4.34 -5.08
N VAL A 38 3.00 -5.48 -5.20
CA VAL A 38 4.15 -5.64 -6.11
C VAL A 38 3.95 -6.87 -6.99
N PRO A 39 3.90 -6.72 -8.31
CA PRO A 39 3.80 -7.85 -9.25
C PRO A 39 4.91 -8.87 -9.04
N SER A 40 4.57 -10.15 -8.97
CA SER A 40 5.51 -11.25 -8.70
C SER A 40 6.65 -11.35 -9.72
N ASN A 41 6.42 -10.93 -10.97
CA ASN A 41 7.47 -10.86 -11.99
C ASN A 41 8.53 -9.81 -11.67
N LEU A 42 8.19 -8.67 -11.04
CA LEU A 42 9.18 -7.68 -10.60
C LEU A 42 10.03 -8.22 -9.45
N VAL A 43 9.41 -8.95 -8.52
CA VAL A 43 10.15 -9.64 -7.44
C VAL A 43 11.17 -10.63 -8.03
N ALA A 44 10.75 -11.42 -9.02
CA ALA A 44 11.63 -12.38 -9.69
C ALA A 44 12.76 -11.68 -10.48
N GLU A 45 12.44 -10.55 -11.15
CA GLU A 45 13.42 -9.75 -11.90
C GLU A 45 14.46 -9.12 -10.98
N PHE A 46 14.05 -8.55 -9.85
CA PHE A 46 14.96 -8.04 -8.82
C PHE A 46 15.92 -9.13 -8.33
N THR A 47 15.38 -10.31 -7.99
CA THR A 47 16.22 -11.44 -7.55
C THR A 47 17.21 -11.86 -8.64
N LYS A 48 16.77 -11.90 -9.90
CA LYS A 48 17.64 -12.25 -11.03
C LYS A 48 18.75 -11.21 -11.25
N GLU A 49 18.43 -9.91 -11.09
CA GLU A 49 19.38 -8.81 -11.30
C GLU A 49 20.42 -8.71 -10.19
N THR A 50 19.97 -8.87 -8.94
CA THR A 50 20.79 -8.57 -7.76
C THR A 50 21.38 -9.80 -7.07
N GLY A 51 20.83 -10.98 -7.33
CA GLY A 51 21.14 -12.21 -6.57
C GLY A 51 20.49 -12.26 -5.19
N ILE A 52 19.72 -11.24 -4.77
CA ILE A 52 19.05 -11.17 -3.48
C ILE A 52 17.70 -11.88 -3.59
N GLU A 53 17.49 -12.92 -2.78
CA GLU A 53 16.21 -13.61 -2.67
C GLU A 53 15.21 -12.77 -1.86
N VAL A 54 14.08 -12.42 -2.46
CA VAL A 54 13.03 -11.68 -1.75
C VAL A 54 12.07 -12.65 -1.08
N ILE A 55 11.98 -12.57 0.25
CA ILE A 55 10.99 -13.28 1.06
C ILE A 55 9.83 -12.32 1.29
N TYR A 56 8.76 -12.49 0.52
CA TYR A 56 7.61 -11.58 0.50
C TYR A 56 6.51 -12.10 1.40
N SER A 57 6.02 -11.27 2.31
CA SER A 57 4.88 -11.52 3.19
C SER A 57 3.86 -10.40 3.03
N THR A 58 2.59 -10.70 3.26
CA THR A 58 1.49 -9.73 3.10
C THR A 58 0.77 -9.47 4.41
N PHE A 59 0.09 -8.33 4.49
CA PHE A 59 -0.84 -7.94 5.54
C PHE A 59 -2.09 -7.30 4.91
N GLU A 60 -3.18 -7.26 5.66
CA GLU A 60 -4.48 -6.74 5.22
C GLU A 60 -4.85 -5.41 5.90
N SER A 61 -4.11 -5.04 6.97
CA SER A 61 -4.33 -3.77 7.67
C SER A 61 -3.03 -3.21 8.27
N ASN A 62 -2.99 -1.88 8.46
CA ASN A 62 -1.87 -1.23 9.16
C ASN A 62 -1.74 -1.73 10.60
N GLU A 63 -2.85 -2.05 11.26
CA GLU A 63 -2.91 -2.58 12.63
C GLU A 63 -2.20 -3.93 12.71
N GLU A 64 -2.48 -4.84 11.79
CA GLU A 64 -1.81 -6.14 11.67
C GLU A 64 -0.30 -5.97 11.45
N MET A 65 0.07 -5.15 10.46
CA MET A 65 1.47 -4.82 10.17
C MET A 65 2.18 -4.30 11.41
N TYR A 66 1.62 -3.30 12.07
CA TYR A 66 2.19 -2.66 13.25
C TYR A 66 2.34 -3.63 14.42
N ALA A 67 1.30 -4.42 14.74
CA ALA A 67 1.34 -5.42 15.79
C ALA A 67 2.44 -6.46 15.54
N LYS A 68 2.57 -6.92 14.29
CA LYS A 68 3.63 -7.86 13.88
C LYS A 68 5.02 -7.26 14.05
N LEU A 69 5.22 -6.00 13.65
CA LEU A 69 6.51 -5.32 13.81
C LEU A 69 6.86 -5.11 15.28
N LYS A 70 5.89 -4.77 16.14
CA LYS A 70 6.08 -4.67 17.59
C LYS A 70 6.56 -5.98 18.20
N LEU A 71 5.96 -7.10 17.82
CA LEU A 71 6.38 -8.42 18.32
C LEU A 71 7.81 -8.75 17.91
N THR A 72 8.21 -8.36 16.70
CA THR A 72 9.54 -8.68 16.16
C THR A 72 10.64 -7.76 16.69
N GLN A 73 10.32 -6.57 17.20
CA GLN A 73 11.31 -5.65 17.80
C GLN A 73 12.15 -6.32 18.90
N ASN A 74 11.55 -7.20 19.68
CA ASN A 74 12.20 -7.86 20.81
C ASN A 74 12.89 -9.18 20.45
N THR A 75 12.61 -9.75 19.27
CA THR A 75 13.12 -11.07 18.87
C THR A 75 14.36 -10.97 17.98
N GLY A 76 14.67 -9.77 17.48
CA GLY A 76 15.78 -9.54 16.55
C GLY A 76 15.62 -10.23 15.18
N SER A 77 14.43 -10.77 14.90
CA SER A 77 14.00 -11.25 13.58
C SER A 77 12.88 -10.35 13.10
N GLY A 78 13.06 -9.68 12.00
CA GLY A 78 12.07 -8.74 11.49
C GLY A 78 12.13 -8.63 9.99
N TYR A 79 11.34 -7.73 9.47
CA TYR A 79 11.34 -7.38 8.08
C TYR A 79 12.39 -6.30 7.79
N ASP A 80 12.87 -6.27 6.55
CA ASP A 80 13.86 -5.30 6.09
C ASP A 80 13.20 -4.10 5.41
N LEU A 81 12.02 -4.30 4.82
CA LEU A 81 11.24 -3.27 4.16
C LEU A 81 9.76 -3.49 4.44
N VAL A 82 9.04 -2.40 4.78
CA VAL A 82 7.61 -2.38 5.07
C VAL A 82 6.93 -1.22 4.35
N PHE A 83 5.60 -1.32 4.18
CA PHE A 83 4.83 -0.36 3.37
C PHE A 83 3.64 0.24 4.14
N PRO A 84 3.91 1.04 5.19
CA PRO A 84 2.87 1.64 6.00
C PRO A 84 2.15 2.79 5.28
N SER A 85 0.87 2.98 5.60
CA SER A 85 0.16 4.22 5.28
C SER A 85 0.69 5.39 6.10
N SER A 86 0.52 6.60 5.58
CA SER A 86 1.14 7.83 6.11
C SER A 86 0.91 8.06 7.60
N TYR A 87 -0.29 7.77 8.11
CA TYR A 87 -0.62 7.96 9.53
C TYR A 87 0.13 6.96 10.44
N TYR A 88 0.43 5.75 9.94
CA TYR A 88 1.28 4.80 10.65
C TYR A 88 2.77 5.17 10.57
N VAL A 89 3.22 5.76 9.46
CA VAL A 89 4.60 6.31 9.38
C VAL A 89 4.84 7.27 10.53
N ASN A 90 3.95 8.25 10.75
CA ASN A 90 4.07 9.21 11.84
C ASN A 90 4.12 8.53 13.23
N LYS A 91 3.21 7.58 13.49
CA LYS A 91 3.19 6.77 14.70
C LYS A 91 4.50 6.01 14.90
N MET A 92 4.98 5.31 13.87
CA MET A 92 6.20 4.51 13.93
C MET A 92 7.47 5.36 14.10
N ILE A 93 7.50 6.60 13.57
CA ILE A 93 8.59 7.56 13.81
C ILE A 93 8.61 7.95 15.30
N LYS A 94 7.46 8.36 15.87
CA LYS A 94 7.32 8.73 17.29
C LYS A 94 7.79 7.60 18.22
N GLU A 95 7.51 6.36 17.86
CA GLU A 95 7.87 5.17 18.62
C GLU A 95 9.26 4.61 18.29
N LYS A 96 10.03 5.29 17.44
CA LYS A 96 11.40 4.91 17.04
C LYS A 96 11.47 3.51 16.43
N MET A 97 10.48 3.14 15.66
CA MET A 97 10.41 1.85 14.96
C MET A 97 11.08 1.88 13.59
N LEU A 98 11.29 3.07 13.01
CA LEU A 98 11.89 3.27 11.69
C LEU A 98 13.31 3.82 11.80
N GLN A 99 14.18 3.40 10.90
CA GLN A 99 15.49 3.99 10.69
C GLN A 99 15.50 4.90 9.46
N PRO A 100 16.41 5.89 9.40
CA PRO A 100 16.50 6.78 8.26
C PRO A 100 16.82 6.04 6.95
N ILE A 101 16.16 6.47 5.87
CA ILE A 101 16.49 6.06 4.50
C ILE A 101 17.67 6.90 4.02
N ASP A 102 18.74 6.24 3.58
CA ASP A 102 19.88 6.91 2.95
C ASP A 102 19.53 7.23 1.48
N GLN A 103 19.01 8.43 1.26
CA GLN A 103 18.60 8.88 -0.07
C GLN A 103 19.76 8.93 -1.08
N SER A 104 21.02 9.01 -0.62
CA SER A 104 22.20 9.01 -1.51
C SER A 104 22.40 7.67 -2.23
N LYS A 105 21.78 6.59 -1.73
CA LYS A 105 21.79 5.26 -2.34
C LYS A 105 20.69 5.06 -3.40
N LEU A 106 19.81 6.03 -3.56
CA LEU A 106 18.66 5.93 -4.46
C LEU A 106 18.91 6.78 -5.71
N THR A 107 19.37 6.16 -6.78
CA THR A 107 19.67 6.85 -8.04
C THR A 107 18.41 7.36 -8.73
N ASN A 108 17.27 6.69 -8.50
CA ASN A 108 15.97 6.99 -9.09
C ASN A 108 15.06 7.84 -8.19
N ILE A 109 15.54 8.34 -7.04
CA ILE A 109 14.72 9.16 -6.12
C ILE A 109 14.16 10.42 -6.79
N HIS A 110 14.88 10.96 -7.79
CA HIS A 110 14.44 12.13 -8.56
C HIS A 110 13.18 11.88 -9.38
N GLN A 111 12.76 10.62 -9.54
CA GLN A 111 11.50 10.26 -10.20
C GLN A 111 10.28 10.57 -9.31
N ILE A 112 10.45 10.73 -8.00
CA ILE A 112 9.31 11.04 -7.11
C ILE A 112 8.91 12.50 -7.30
N PRO A 113 7.64 12.80 -7.67
CA PRO A 113 7.15 14.16 -7.84
C PRO A 113 7.32 15.00 -6.56
N LYS A 114 7.87 16.20 -6.67
CA LYS A 114 8.18 17.06 -5.52
C LYS A 114 6.96 17.39 -4.67
N HIS A 115 5.77 17.50 -5.28
CA HIS A 115 4.53 17.81 -4.56
C HIS A 115 4.04 16.66 -3.66
N LEU A 116 4.57 15.44 -3.82
CA LEU A 116 4.28 14.29 -2.95
C LEU A 116 5.32 14.07 -1.85
N LEU A 117 6.43 14.82 -1.89
CA LEU A 117 7.46 14.80 -0.86
C LEU A 117 7.18 15.82 0.26
N ASN A 118 7.93 15.72 1.35
CA ASN A 118 7.93 16.66 2.48
C ASN A 118 6.54 16.87 3.09
N LYS A 119 5.78 15.78 3.24
CA LYS A 119 4.48 15.82 3.89
C LYS A 119 4.63 15.89 5.41
N GLU A 120 3.60 16.41 6.08
CA GLU A 120 3.61 16.69 7.53
C GLU A 120 3.99 15.47 8.38
N PHE A 121 3.64 14.27 7.95
CA PHE A 121 3.95 13.02 8.67
C PHE A 121 5.45 12.65 8.66
N ASP A 122 6.21 13.11 7.66
CA ASP A 122 7.68 12.97 7.55
C ASP A 122 8.25 14.12 6.70
N PRO A 123 8.43 15.34 7.29
CA PRO A 123 8.70 16.58 6.55
C PRO A 123 9.97 16.60 5.69
N GLU A 124 10.94 15.75 5.99
CA GLU A 124 12.21 15.66 5.26
C GLU A 124 12.32 14.37 4.43
N ASN A 125 11.25 13.55 4.40
CA ASN A 125 11.29 12.19 3.86
C ASN A 125 12.48 11.40 4.40
N LYS A 126 12.75 11.58 5.68
CA LYS A 126 13.89 10.96 6.35
C LYS A 126 13.68 9.48 6.62
N TYR A 127 12.45 9.09 6.92
CA TYR A 127 12.10 7.73 7.36
C TYR A 127 11.22 7.00 6.36
N SER A 128 10.65 7.71 5.38
CA SER A 128 9.72 7.17 4.41
C SER A 128 9.83 7.85 3.06
N LEU A 129 9.46 7.11 2.00
CA LEU A 129 9.30 7.64 0.66
C LEU A 129 7.98 7.15 0.07
N PRO A 130 7.24 7.97 -0.68
CA PRO A 130 6.01 7.55 -1.33
C PRO A 130 6.19 6.35 -2.24
N TYR A 131 5.33 5.33 -2.11
CA TYR A 131 5.30 4.16 -2.97
C TYR A 131 4.12 4.21 -3.93
N VAL A 132 2.91 4.25 -3.40
CA VAL A 132 1.67 4.43 -4.15
C VAL A 132 0.79 5.45 -3.44
N TYR A 133 -0.09 6.10 -4.18
CA TYR A 133 -1.05 7.04 -3.62
C TYR A 133 -2.37 7.00 -4.39
N GLY A 134 -3.41 7.46 -3.78
CA GLY A 134 -4.71 7.51 -4.42
C GLY A 134 -5.75 8.27 -3.63
N LEU A 135 -6.96 8.14 -4.12
CA LEU A 135 -8.16 8.72 -3.54
C LEU A 135 -9.22 7.65 -3.38
N THR A 136 -9.87 7.60 -2.22
CA THR A 136 -11.10 6.85 -2.04
C THR A 136 -12.26 7.75 -2.41
N GLY A 137 -13.10 7.29 -3.33
CA GLY A 137 -14.27 7.99 -3.83
C GLY A 137 -15.49 7.08 -3.87
N ILE A 138 -16.44 7.43 -4.72
CA ILE A 138 -17.70 6.69 -4.87
C ILE A 138 -17.69 5.96 -6.21
N GLU A 139 -17.89 4.63 -6.21
CA GLU A 139 -18.22 3.85 -7.40
C GLU A 139 -19.73 3.83 -7.61
N VAL A 140 -20.16 3.92 -8.87
CA VAL A 140 -21.55 3.91 -9.26
C VAL A 140 -21.72 3.00 -10.47
N ASN A 141 -22.65 2.04 -10.40
CA ASN A 141 -23.09 1.26 -11.55
C ASN A 141 -24.08 2.07 -12.39
N ALA A 142 -23.64 2.56 -13.54
CA ALA A 142 -24.45 3.42 -14.44
C ALA A 142 -25.62 2.69 -15.10
N ASP A 143 -25.65 1.36 -15.07
CA ASP A 143 -26.81 0.60 -15.54
C ASP A 143 -28.01 0.67 -14.56
N GLU A 144 -27.74 1.01 -13.29
CA GLU A 144 -28.78 1.11 -12.25
C GLU A 144 -28.99 2.53 -11.75
N ILE A 145 -27.97 3.36 -11.75
CA ILE A 145 -27.96 4.69 -11.11
C ILE A 145 -27.30 5.68 -12.06
N ASP A 146 -27.96 6.80 -12.37
CA ASP A 146 -27.30 7.88 -13.12
C ASP A 146 -26.17 8.51 -12.30
N PRO A 147 -24.89 8.33 -12.69
CA PRO A 147 -23.75 8.85 -11.93
C PRO A 147 -23.78 10.36 -11.71
N LYS A 148 -24.45 11.12 -12.59
CA LYS A 148 -24.61 12.58 -12.47
C LYS A 148 -25.47 12.99 -11.28
N THR A 149 -26.29 12.09 -10.74
CA THR A 149 -27.13 12.33 -9.56
C THR A 149 -26.38 12.08 -8.25
N ILE A 150 -25.17 11.52 -8.33
CA ILE A 150 -24.31 11.22 -7.21
C ILE A 150 -23.17 12.25 -7.17
N THR A 151 -23.17 13.08 -6.15
CA THR A 151 -22.22 14.20 -6.02
C THR A 151 -21.66 14.36 -4.61
N SER A 152 -22.14 13.57 -3.68
CA SER A 152 -21.87 13.72 -2.26
C SER A 152 -21.76 12.36 -1.58
N TRP A 153 -20.91 12.25 -0.59
CA TRP A 153 -20.93 11.11 0.33
C TRP A 153 -22.30 10.89 0.97
N ALA A 154 -23.07 11.97 1.22
CA ALA A 154 -24.40 11.87 1.79
C ALA A 154 -25.40 11.10 0.90
N ASP A 155 -25.12 10.97 -0.39
CA ASP A 155 -25.98 10.22 -1.31
C ASP A 155 -26.06 8.73 -0.92
N LEU A 156 -25.03 8.17 -0.28
CA LEU A 156 -25.04 6.78 0.19
C LEU A 156 -26.14 6.49 1.21
N TRP A 157 -26.66 7.51 1.92
CA TRP A 157 -27.76 7.38 2.90
C TRP A 157 -29.14 7.42 2.29
N LYS A 158 -29.28 7.63 0.97
CA LYS A 158 -30.58 7.65 0.30
C LYS A 158 -31.25 6.27 0.42
N PRO A 159 -32.56 6.22 0.79
CA PRO A 159 -33.25 4.95 1.05
C PRO A 159 -33.41 4.05 -0.18
N GLU A 160 -33.31 4.61 -1.40
CA GLU A 160 -33.30 3.85 -2.65
C GLU A 160 -32.09 2.91 -2.81
N PHE A 161 -31.03 3.14 -2.04
CA PHE A 161 -29.81 2.31 -2.07
C PHE A 161 -29.79 1.21 -1.01
N LYS A 162 -30.95 0.90 -0.42
CA LYS A 162 -31.07 -0.15 0.59
C LYS A 162 -30.48 -1.48 0.09
N GLY A 163 -29.48 -2.00 0.82
CA GLY A 163 -28.78 -3.25 0.52
C GLY A 163 -27.93 -3.21 -0.76
N LYS A 164 -27.54 -2.02 -1.24
CA LYS A 164 -26.76 -1.83 -2.47
C LYS A 164 -25.41 -1.16 -2.27
N VAL A 165 -25.11 -0.69 -1.05
CA VAL A 165 -23.90 0.09 -0.76
C VAL A 165 -22.75 -0.82 -0.33
N LEU A 166 -21.60 -0.66 -0.97
CA LEU A 166 -20.34 -1.21 -0.47
C LEU A 166 -19.60 -0.14 0.34
N MET A 167 -19.13 -0.52 1.52
CA MET A 167 -18.19 0.26 2.31
C MET A 167 -16.85 -0.48 2.42
N THR A 168 -15.74 0.25 2.49
CA THR A 168 -14.45 -0.36 2.80
C THR A 168 -14.48 -1.01 4.19
N SER A 169 -13.70 -2.05 4.41
CA SER A 169 -13.53 -2.68 5.74
C SER A 169 -12.42 -1.99 6.55
N ASP A 170 -12.31 -0.66 6.41
CA ASP A 170 -11.35 0.19 7.09
C ASP A 170 -12.09 1.18 7.99
N ALA A 171 -11.88 1.06 9.31
CA ALA A 171 -12.53 1.91 10.30
C ALA A 171 -12.27 3.40 10.05
N ARG A 172 -11.01 3.77 9.77
CA ARG A 172 -10.62 5.16 9.62
C ARG A 172 -11.21 5.77 8.34
N GLU A 173 -11.29 5.03 7.24
CA GLU A 173 -11.94 5.51 6.02
C GLU A 173 -13.45 5.67 6.18
N VAL A 174 -14.13 4.70 6.79
CA VAL A 174 -15.58 4.75 6.98
C VAL A 174 -15.97 5.89 7.93
N PHE A 175 -15.26 6.06 9.05
CA PHE A 175 -15.48 7.18 9.97
C PHE A 175 -15.11 8.53 9.34
N HIS A 176 -14.10 8.58 8.48
CA HIS A 176 -13.72 9.79 7.74
C HIS A 176 -14.91 10.39 7.00
N VAL A 177 -15.65 9.56 6.25
CA VAL A 177 -16.85 10.00 5.51
C VAL A 177 -17.91 10.59 6.44
N ALA A 178 -18.22 9.91 7.53
CA ALA A 178 -19.24 10.37 8.48
C ALA A 178 -18.82 11.69 9.16
N LEU A 179 -17.56 11.80 9.58
CA LEU A 179 -17.01 13.01 10.20
C LEU A 179 -17.03 14.20 9.24
N LEU A 180 -16.65 14.01 7.97
CA LEU A 180 -16.74 15.07 6.96
C LEU A 180 -18.17 15.59 6.80
N LEU A 181 -19.14 14.69 6.73
CA LEU A 181 -20.57 15.06 6.60
C LEU A 181 -21.10 15.80 7.83
N ASP A 182 -20.49 15.63 9.00
CA ASP A 182 -20.81 16.35 10.22
C ASP A 182 -19.99 17.65 10.38
N GLY A 183 -19.15 18.01 9.37
CA GLY A 183 -18.29 19.19 9.41
C GLY A 183 -17.16 19.06 10.43
N LYS A 184 -16.77 17.84 10.77
CA LYS A 184 -15.73 17.51 11.74
C LYS A 184 -14.44 17.11 11.05
N SER A 185 -13.32 17.26 11.76
CA SER A 185 -12.03 16.76 11.25
C SER A 185 -12.06 15.23 11.19
N PRO A 186 -11.66 14.60 10.05
CA PRO A 186 -11.49 13.16 9.99
C PRO A 186 -10.39 12.61 10.91
N ASN A 187 -9.55 13.52 11.43
CA ASN A 187 -8.48 13.20 12.36
C ASN A 187 -8.82 13.67 13.79
N THR A 188 -10.11 13.81 14.12
CA THR A 188 -10.52 14.19 15.48
C THR A 188 -10.11 13.12 16.49
N THR A 189 -9.71 13.58 17.68
CA THR A 189 -9.47 12.73 18.85
C THR A 189 -10.58 12.88 19.90
N ASN A 190 -11.63 13.64 19.58
CA ASN A 190 -12.75 13.87 20.47
C ASN A 190 -13.73 12.70 20.41
N GLU A 191 -13.93 12.01 21.53
CA GLU A 191 -14.84 10.84 21.61
C GLU A 191 -16.29 11.17 21.22
N GLU A 192 -16.80 12.38 21.54
CA GLU A 192 -18.17 12.75 21.19
C GLU A 192 -18.34 12.93 19.68
N ASP A 193 -17.34 13.50 18.98
CA ASP A 193 -17.38 13.61 17.52
C ASP A 193 -17.36 12.20 16.88
N ILE A 194 -16.51 11.30 17.38
CA ILE A 194 -16.41 9.92 16.90
C ILE A 194 -17.72 9.16 17.14
N LYS A 195 -18.31 9.35 18.31
CA LYS A 195 -19.61 8.76 18.66
C LYS A 195 -20.74 9.27 17.74
N THR A 196 -20.77 10.59 17.46
CA THR A 196 -21.75 11.17 16.53
C THR A 196 -21.59 10.57 15.12
N ALA A 197 -20.35 10.41 14.67
CA ALA A 197 -20.08 9.75 13.39
C ALA A 197 -20.56 8.29 13.39
N TYR A 198 -20.34 7.54 14.48
CA TYR A 198 -20.89 6.19 14.64
C TYR A 198 -22.42 6.18 14.54
N GLU A 199 -23.12 7.07 15.24
CA GLU A 199 -24.59 7.17 15.20
C GLU A 199 -25.11 7.52 13.78
N ARG A 200 -24.34 8.25 12.98
CA ARG A 200 -24.61 8.48 11.57
C ARG A 200 -24.42 7.20 10.76
N LEU A 201 -23.34 6.47 11.00
CA LEU A 201 -23.03 5.21 10.30
C LEU A 201 -24.05 4.10 10.62
N GLU A 202 -24.57 4.03 11.85
CA GLU A 202 -25.68 3.12 12.17
C GLU A 202 -26.90 3.32 11.25
N LYS A 203 -27.18 4.57 10.88
CA LYS A 203 -28.28 4.89 9.93
C LYS A 203 -27.97 4.49 8.49
N LEU A 204 -26.69 4.25 8.15
CA LEU A 204 -26.30 3.76 6.84
C LEU A 204 -26.44 2.22 6.74
N LEU A 205 -26.33 1.48 7.84
CA LEU A 205 -26.31 0.02 7.83
C LEU A 205 -27.43 -0.65 7.01
N PRO A 206 -28.68 -0.16 7.01
CA PRO A 206 -29.71 -0.74 6.14
C PRO A 206 -29.40 -0.66 4.64
N ASN A 207 -28.52 0.27 4.23
CA ASN A 207 -28.11 0.42 2.84
C ASN A 207 -26.89 -0.45 2.52
N VAL A 208 -26.09 -0.85 3.54
CA VAL A 208 -24.84 -1.60 3.34
C VAL A 208 -25.15 -3.04 2.91
N ALA A 209 -24.63 -3.41 1.74
CA ALA A 209 -24.62 -4.79 1.26
C ALA A 209 -23.42 -5.57 1.86
N THR A 210 -22.25 -4.92 1.89
CA THR A 210 -21.03 -5.56 2.38
C THR A 210 -19.99 -4.52 2.82
N PHE A 211 -19.06 -4.98 3.69
CA PHE A 211 -17.79 -4.32 3.98
C PHE A 211 -16.66 -5.13 3.34
N ASN A 212 -15.91 -4.53 2.42
CA ASN A 212 -14.83 -5.23 1.70
C ASN A 212 -13.68 -4.27 1.38
N SER A 213 -12.46 -4.64 1.80
CA SER A 213 -11.20 -3.96 1.45
C SER A 213 -10.19 -4.88 0.77
N ASP A 214 -10.46 -6.18 0.68
CA ASP A 214 -9.52 -7.14 0.08
C ASP A 214 -9.56 -7.07 -1.46
N SER A 215 -10.77 -7.07 -2.03
CA SER A 215 -11.01 -6.95 -3.47
C SER A 215 -12.30 -6.14 -3.70
N PRO A 216 -12.29 -4.82 -3.41
CA PRO A 216 -13.50 -4.02 -3.40
C PRO A 216 -14.16 -3.84 -4.78
N GLU A 217 -13.43 -4.08 -5.88
CA GLU A 217 -13.98 -4.08 -7.24
C GLU A 217 -14.91 -5.27 -7.51
N VAL A 218 -14.68 -6.42 -6.86
CA VAL A 218 -15.38 -7.67 -7.18
C VAL A 218 -16.89 -7.58 -6.94
N PRO A 219 -17.41 -7.09 -5.78
CA PRO A 219 -18.86 -6.95 -5.57
C PRO A 219 -19.54 -6.03 -6.57
N TYR A 220 -18.86 -5.00 -7.07
CA TYR A 220 -19.41 -4.14 -8.12
C TYR A 220 -19.47 -4.85 -9.47
N VAL A 221 -18.42 -5.55 -9.86
CA VAL A 221 -18.38 -6.33 -11.12
C VAL A 221 -19.41 -7.45 -11.12
N GLN A 222 -19.66 -8.08 -9.96
CA GLN A 222 -20.65 -9.15 -9.80
C GLN A 222 -22.07 -8.63 -9.62
N GLY A 223 -22.28 -7.32 -9.46
CA GLY A 223 -23.59 -6.71 -9.24
C GLY A 223 -24.17 -6.93 -7.84
N GLU A 224 -23.34 -7.27 -6.87
CA GLU A 224 -23.71 -7.38 -5.45
C GLU A 224 -23.82 -5.99 -4.80
N ALA A 225 -23.06 -5.02 -5.29
CA ALA A 225 -23.14 -3.61 -4.90
C ALA A 225 -23.35 -2.72 -6.15
N ALA A 226 -24.18 -1.70 -6.04
CA ALA A 226 -24.44 -0.76 -7.12
C ALA A 226 -23.81 0.62 -6.89
N ILE A 227 -23.48 0.94 -5.64
CA ILE A 227 -22.87 2.22 -5.24
C ILE A 227 -22.06 2.02 -3.95
N GLY A 228 -21.07 2.87 -3.71
CA GLY A 228 -20.38 2.87 -2.41
C GLY A 228 -18.91 3.29 -2.51
N MET A 229 -18.16 3.01 -1.48
CA MET A 229 -16.74 3.36 -1.39
C MET A 229 -15.88 2.47 -2.26
N ILE A 230 -14.88 3.06 -2.91
CA ILE A 230 -13.83 2.32 -3.63
C ILE A 230 -12.56 3.16 -3.74
N TRP A 231 -11.43 2.50 -3.75
CA TRP A 231 -10.16 3.13 -4.12
C TRP A 231 -10.10 3.34 -5.64
N ASN A 232 -9.56 4.48 -6.05
CA ASN A 232 -9.48 4.85 -7.46
C ASN A 232 -8.78 3.80 -8.33
N GLY A 233 -7.77 3.10 -7.80
CA GLY A 233 -7.11 2.00 -8.50
C GLY A 233 -8.02 0.79 -8.73
N SER A 234 -8.76 0.38 -7.69
CA SER A 234 -9.77 -0.69 -7.80
C SER A 234 -10.92 -0.26 -8.74
N ALA A 235 -11.32 1.03 -8.73
CA ALA A 235 -12.29 1.56 -9.67
C ALA A 235 -11.81 1.47 -11.13
N TYR A 236 -10.52 1.68 -11.36
CA TYR A 236 -9.92 1.48 -12.69
C TYR A 236 -10.03 0.02 -13.14
N LEU A 237 -9.71 -0.93 -12.25
CA LEU A 237 -9.83 -2.36 -12.54
C LEU A 237 -11.28 -2.77 -12.76
N ALA A 238 -12.20 -2.31 -11.90
CA ALA A 238 -13.64 -2.54 -12.04
C ALA A 238 -14.17 -2.05 -13.40
N HIS A 239 -13.80 -0.83 -13.80
CA HIS A 239 -14.21 -0.26 -15.08
C HIS A 239 -13.69 -1.04 -16.29
N LYS A 240 -12.50 -1.64 -16.21
CA LYS A 240 -11.97 -2.51 -17.28
C LYS A 240 -12.80 -3.78 -17.46
N GLU A 241 -13.32 -4.34 -16.35
CA GLU A 241 -14.19 -5.52 -16.37
C GLU A 241 -15.62 -5.15 -16.77
N ASN A 242 -16.15 -4.03 -16.27
CA ASN A 242 -17.48 -3.52 -16.55
C ASN A 242 -17.44 -2.00 -16.78
N PRO A 243 -17.51 -1.53 -18.06
CA PRO A 243 -17.46 -0.10 -18.39
C PRO A 243 -18.64 0.74 -17.85
N SER A 244 -19.72 0.10 -17.37
CA SER A 244 -20.84 0.81 -16.70
C SER A 244 -20.46 1.27 -15.29
N LEU A 245 -19.36 0.78 -14.71
CA LEU A 245 -18.86 1.23 -13.41
C LEU A 245 -18.12 2.56 -13.56
N GLN A 246 -18.58 3.58 -12.83
CA GLN A 246 -18.10 4.95 -12.95
C GLN A 246 -17.65 5.49 -11.59
N PHE A 247 -16.44 6.01 -11.55
CA PHE A 247 -15.87 6.62 -10.35
C PHE A 247 -16.28 8.10 -10.23
N VAL A 248 -16.76 8.49 -9.07
CA VAL A 248 -17.23 9.85 -8.77
C VAL A 248 -16.43 10.43 -7.61
N TYR A 249 -15.90 11.64 -7.81
CA TYR A 249 -15.29 12.44 -6.74
C TYR A 249 -16.39 13.19 -5.97
N PRO A 250 -16.57 12.94 -4.66
CA PRO A 250 -17.60 13.61 -3.87
C PRO A 250 -17.22 15.08 -3.61
N LYS A 251 -18.20 15.96 -3.57
CA LYS A 251 -17.98 17.41 -3.39
C LYS A 251 -17.33 17.79 -2.07
N GLU A 252 -17.50 16.98 -1.03
CA GLU A 252 -16.86 17.16 0.28
C GLU A 252 -15.35 16.87 0.27
N GLY A 253 -14.87 16.28 -0.81
CA GLY A 253 -13.52 15.77 -0.97
C GLY A 253 -13.45 14.24 -0.85
N ALA A 254 -12.61 13.65 -1.67
CA ALA A 254 -12.24 12.25 -1.58
C ALA A 254 -11.23 12.05 -0.44
N ILE A 255 -11.09 10.82 0.06
CA ILE A 255 -10.07 10.52 1.07
C ILE A 255 -8.74 10.36 0.35
N PHE A 256 -7.76 11.20 0.68
CA PHE A 256 -6.41 11.07 0.14
C PHE A 256 -5.59 10.12 1.00
N TRP A 257 -5.01 9.11 0.38
CA TRP A 257 -4.13 8.15 1.05
C TRP A 257 -2.80 8.00 0.30
N MET A 258 -1.78 7.61 1.02
CA MET A 258 -0.45 7.36 0.50
C MET A 258 0.21 6.28 1.34
N ASP A 259 0.70 5.24 0.67
CA ASP A 259 1.52 4.20 1.28
C ASP A 259 2.98 4.42 0.93
N ASN A 260 3.86 4.06 1.85
CA ASN A 260 5.22 4.51 1.81
C ASN A 260 6.20 3.35 1.99
N TYR A 261 7.33 3.41 1.33
CA TYR A 261 8.50 2.62 1.72
C TYR A 261 8.98 3.06 3.10
N ALA A 262 9.26 2.14 3.98
CA ALA A 262 9.88 2.40 5.27
C ALA A 262 10.78 1.24 5.70
N ILE A 263 11.91 1.54 6.34
CA ILE A 263 12.89 0.57 6.81
C ILE A 263 12.78 0.45 8.33
N PRO A 264 12.36 -0.70 8.89
CA PRO A 264 12.30 -0.90 10.32
C PRO A 264 13.70 -0.85 10.98
N THR A 265 13.77 -0.42 12.24
CA THR A 265 15.04 -0.45 13.01
C THR A 265 15.58 -1.86 13.22
N THR A 266 14.76 -2.89 13.06
CA THR A 266 15.12 -4.31 13.14
C THR A 266 15.68 -4.88 11.85
N ALA A 267 15.65 -4.13 10.74
CA ALA A 267 16.13 -4.57 9.44
C ALA A 267 17.60 -5.00 9.48
N LYS A 268 17.90 -6.13 8.87
CA LYS A 268 19.25 -6.71 8.78
C LYS A 268 19.87 -6.53 7.40
N ASN A 269 19.03 -6.47 6.37
CA ASN A 269 19.44 -6.22 5.01
C ASN A 269 19.01 -4.83 4.53
N VAL A 270 19.53 -3.80 5.18
CA VAL A 270 19.24 -2.38 4.86
C VAL A 270 19.72 -2.03 3.44
N GLU A 271 20.83 -2.62 3.00
CA GLU A 271 21.35 -2.42 1.64
C GLU A 271 20.40 -3.02 0.59
N GLY A 272 19.93 -4.23 0.82
CA GLY A 272 18.91 -4.87 -0.04
C GLY A 272 17.61 -4.08 -0.10
N ALA A 273 17.18 -3.49 1.03
CA ALA A 273 16.01 -2.62 1.08
C ALA A 273 16.16 -1.39 0.18
N HIS A 274 17.31 -0.69 0.25
CA HIS A 274 17.58 0.45 -0.63
C HIS A 274 17.62 0.04 -2.11
N LYS A 275 18.26 -1.08 -2.44
CA LYS A 275 18.29 -1.60 -3.82
C LYS A 275 16.88 -1.90 -4.33
N PHE A 276 15.99 -2.47 -3.49
CA PHE A 276 14.62 -2.79 -3.88
C PHE A 276 13.78 -1.53 -4.06
N ILE A 277 13.93 -0.52 -3.19
CA ILE A 277 13.30 0.80 -3.34
C ILE A 277 13.74 1.42 -4.68
N ASP A 278 15.06 1.51 -4.92
CA ASP A 278 15.60 2.12 -6.14
C ASP A 278 15.17 1.36 -7.41
N PHE A 279 15.09 0.03 -7.34
CA PHE A 279 14.57 -0.83 -8.41
C PHE A 279 13.11 -0.51 -8.74
N LEU A 280 12.24 -0.38 -7.73
CA LEU A 280 10.82 -0.06 -7.94
C LEU A 280 10.60 1.39 -8.40
N LEU A 281 11.52 2.31 -8.10
CA LEU A 281 11.48 3.70 -8.58
C LEU A 281 11.87 3.86 -10.05
N ARG A 282 12.36 2.84 -10.73
CA ARG A 282 12.62 2.91 -12.19
C ARG A 282 11.31 3.09 -12.94
N PRO A 283 11.21 4.01 -13.92
CA PRO A 283 9.98 4.25 -14.65
C PRO A 283 9.38 3.00 -15.31
N GLU A 284 10.22 2.10 -15.84
CA GLU A 284 9.80 0.83 -16.44
C GLU A 284 9.15 -0.12 -15.43
N ASN A 285 9.64 -0.16 -14.18
CA ASN A 285 9.08 -0.98 -13.12
C ASN A 285 7.81 -0.35 -12.53
N ALA A 286 7.81 0.98 -12.36
CA ALA A 286 6.61 1.74 -12.00
C ALA A 286 5.48 1.52 -13.01
N LYS A 287 5.79 1.48 -14.32
CA LYS A 287 4.82 1.13 -15.36
C LYS A 287 4.16 -0.23 -15.11
N VAL A 288 4.94 -1.25 -14.76
CA VAL A 288 4.40 -2.59 -14.51
C VAL A 288 3.43 -2.59 -13.33
N VAL A 289 3.75 -1.83 -12.25
CA VAL A 289 2.84 -1.67 -11.10
C VAL A 289 1.55 -0.98 -11.53
N VAL A 290 1.63 0.16 -12.23
CA VAL A 290 0.45 0.91 -12.71
C VAL A 290 -0.45 0.02 -13.58
N GLU A 291 0.12 -0.66 -14.58
CA GLU A 291 -0.67 -1.44 -15.54
C GLU A 291 -1.29 -2.71 -14.96
N ARG A 292 -0.62 -3.34 -13.97
CA ARG A 292 -1.08 -4.62 -13.40
C ARG A 292 -1.89 -4.47 -12.13
N MET A 293 -1.50 -3.51 -11.27
CA MET A 293 -2.13 -3.33 -9.96
C MET A 293 -3.13 -2.18 -9.92
N GLY A 294 -3.16 -1.32 -10.97
CA GLY A 294 -4.07 -0.20 -11.01
C GLY A 294 -3.74 0.95 -10.04
N PHE A 295 -2.58 0.95 -9.41
CA PHE A 295 -2.22 2.00 -8.45
C PHE A 295 -1.37 3.10 -9.08
N SER A 296 -1.60 4.35 -8.66
CA SER A 296 -0.77 5.48 -9.06
C SER A 296 0.59 5.40 -8.38
N MET A 297 1.63 5.16 -9.17
CA MET A 297 3.00 5.27 -8.69
C MET A 297 3.46 6.74 -8.76
N PRO A 298 4.06 7.29 -7.69
CA PRO A 298 4.63 8.64 -7.71
C PRO A 298 5.95 8.64 -8.50
N ASN A 299 5.85 8.63 -9.83
CA ASN A 299 6.98 8.52 -10.73
C ASN A 299 6.80 9.43 -11.97
N GLU A 300 7.68 10.43 -12.12
CA GLU A 300 7.63 11.42 -13.21
C GLU A 300 7.79 10.79 -14.60
N GLY A 301 8.59 9.74 -14.71
CA GLY A 301 8.87 9.07 -15.97
C GLY A 301 7.77 8.10 -16.43
N VAL A 302 6.90 7.65 -15.51
CA VAL A 302 5.98 6.55 -15.81
C VAL A 302 4.96 6.89 -16.89
N LYS A 303 4.39 8.11 -16.86
CA LYS A 303 3.36 8.52 -17.83
C LYS A 303 3.82 8.47 -19.28
N ALA A 304 5.11 8.75 -19.53
CA ALA A 304 5.68 8.71 -20.88
C ALA A 304 5.79 7.29 -21.46
N LEU A 305 5.75 6.27 -20.58
CA LEU A 305 5.84 4.86 -20.97
C LEU A 305 4.48 4.18 -21.11
N LEU A 306 3.42 4.81 -20.59
CA LEU A 306 2.05 4.30 -20.67
C LEU A 306 1.38 4.66 -22.00
N SER A 307 0.33 3.92 -22.38
CA SER A 307 -0.53 4.35 -23.49
C SER A 307 -1.21 5.67 -23.15
N PRO A 308 -1.54 6.52 -24.14
CA PRO A 308 -2.25 7.78 -23.89
C PRO A 308 -3.56 7.62 -23.11
N GLU A 309 -4.26 6.52 -23.30
CA GLU A 309 -5.48 6.17 -22.58
C GLU A 309 -5.20 5.98 -21.10
N VAL A 310 -4.23 5.16 -20.74
CA VAL A 310 -3.84 4.87 -19.36
C VAL A 310 -3.22 6.10 -18.68
N ALA A 311 -2.33 6.82 -19.40
CA ALA A 311 -1.64 7.98 -18.86
C ALA A 311 -2.57 9.17 -18.52
N ASN A 312 -3.76 9.23 -19.16
CA ASN A 312 -4.76 10.28 -18.96
C ASN A 312 -6.02 9.78 -18.21
N ASP A 313 -6.05 8.53 -17.78
CA ASP A 313 -7.18 8.04 -16.99
C ASP A 313 -7.21 8.70 -15.60
N PRO A 314 -8.28 9.47 -15.28
CA PRO A 314 -8.35 10.19 -14.01
C PRO A 314 -8.47 9.25 -12.80
N LYS A 315 -8.85 7.99 -12.99
CA LYS A 315 -8.86 7.00 -11.91
C LYS A 315 -7.44 6.60 -11.53
N LEU A 316 -6.52 6.47 -12.51
CA LEU A 316 -5.12 6.16 -12.22
C LEU A 316 -4.31 7.40 -11.81
N PHE A 317 -4.59 8.53 -12.45
CA PHE A 317 -3.88 9.78 -12.21
C PHE A 317 -4.89 10.88 -11.86
N PRO A 318 -5.32 10.93 -10.58
CA PRO A 318 -6.30 11.89 -10.14
C PRO A 318 -5.94 13.33 -10.51
N PRO A 319 -6.92 14.16 -10.90
CA PRO A 319 -6.70 15.58 -11.14
C PRO A 319 -6.09 16.25 -9.89
N ALA A 320 -5.13 17.14 -10.09
CA ALA A 320 -4.48 17.86 -8.99
C ALA A 320 -5.49 18.57 -8.07
N SER A 321 -6.57 19.12 -8.63
CA SER A 321 -7.65 19.75 -7.88
C SER A 321 -8.38 18.79 -6.93
N GLU A 322 -8.50 17.51 -7.27
CA GLU A 322 -9.13 16.52 -6.40
C GLU A 322 -8.15 16.03 -5.32
N VAL A 323 -6.86 15.94 -5.66
CA VAL A 323 -5.80 15.65 -4.67
C VAL A 323 -5.69 16.76 -3.64
N GLU A 324 -5.77 18.04 -4.07
CA GLU A 324 -5.72 19.21 -3.18
C GLU A 324 -6.94 19.31 -2.25
N LYS A 325 -8.12 18.89 -2.70
CA LYS A 325 -9.34 18.81 -1.86
C LYS A 325 -9.29 17.61 -0.91
N GLY A 326 -8.58 16.56 -1.28
CA GLY A 326 -8.50 15.33 -0.51
C GLY A 326 -7.87 15.56 0.86
N ILE A 327 -8.47 15.01 1.90
CA ILE A 327 -7.96 15.10 3.26
C ILE A 327 -7.23 13.80 3.61
N MET A 328 -5.94 13.94 3.95
CA MET A 328 -5.13 12.80 4.37
C MET A 328 -5.47 12.39 5.81
N GLN A 329 -5.50 11.10 6.04
CA GLN A 329 -5.59 10.55 7.39
C GLN A 329 -4.28 10.80 8.15
N GLY A 330 -4.42 11.35 9.37
CA GLY A 330 -3.33 11.58 10.32
C GLY A 330 -3.36 10.59 11.48
N ASP A 331 -2.26 10.55 12.22
CA ASP A 331 -2.17 9.79 13.46
C ASP A 331 -3.09 10.43 14.53
N VAL A 332 -4.02 9.66 15.06
CA VAL A 332 -4.96 10.06 16.12
C VAL A 332 -4.53 9.59 17.50
N GLY A 333 -3.32 9.04 17.64
CA GLY A 333 -2.77 8.57 18.92
C GLY A 333 -3.68 7.53 19.58
N GLU A 334 -3.92 7.68 20.88
CA GLU A 334 -4.75 6.75 21.67
C GLU A 334 -6.24 6.76 21.25
N ALA A 335 -6.69 7.77 20.49
CA ALA A 335 -8.07 7.80 20.01
C ALA A 335 -8.36 6.69 18.98
N VAL A 336 -7.33 6.02 18.44
CA VAL A 336 -7.53 4.83 17.61
C VAL A 336 -8.39 3.79 18.32
N ASP A 337 -8.22 3.58 19.61
CA ASP A 337 -9.00 2.62 20.40
C ASP A 337 -10.49 3.00 20.48
N ILE A 338 -10.79 4.30 20.39
CA ILE A 338 -12.17 4.79 20.37
C ILE A 338 -12.80 4.48 18.99
N TYR A 339 -12.09 4.70 17.91
CA TYR A 339 -12.55 4.33 16.56
C TYR A 339 -12.80 2.82 16.48
N GLU A 340 -11.85 2.00 16.95
CA GLU A 340 -11.97 0.54 16.94
C GLU A 340 -13.13 0.03 17.80
N LYS A 341 -13.36 0.63 18.96
CA LYS A 341 -14.52 0.34 19.82
C LYS A 341 -15.84 0.54 19.10
N TYR A 342 -16.02 1.68 18.40
CA TYR A 342 -17.23 1.98 17.66
C TYR A 342 -17.32 1.21 16.34
N TRP A 343 -16.20 0.96 15.68
CA TRP A 343 -16.14 0.11 14.51
C TRP A 343 -16.60 -1.33 14.79
N SER A 344 -16.08 -1.92 15.86
CA SER A 344 -16.50 -3.25 16.30
C SER A 344 -18.00 -3.33 16.58
N LYS A 345 -18.58 -2.28 17.22
CA LYS A 345 -20.03 -2.19 17.43
C LYS A 345 -20.79 -2.10 16.10
N LEU A 346 -20.30 -1.27 15.16
CA LEU A 346 -20.95 -1.08 13.86
C LEU A 346 -21.04 -2.39 13.08
N LYS A 347 -20.01 -3.21 13.12
CA LYS A 347 -19.94 -4.52 12.41
C LYS A 347 -20.74 -5.64 13.08
N THR A 348 -21.17 -5.47 14.33
CA THR A 348 -21.95 -6.47 15.07
C THR A 348 -23.43 -6.18 15.11
N ASN A 349 -23.88 -5.03 14.63
CA ASN A 349 -25.29 -4.65 14.46
C ASN A 349 -25.82 -5.11 13.11
#